data_413b34a3a4bb8c82b248079c65e4b467
#
_entry.id   413b34a3a4bb8c82b248079c65e4b467
#
_cell.length_a   1.000
_cell.length_b   1.000
_cell.length_c   1.000
_cell.angle_alpha   90.00
_cell.angle_beta   90.00
_cell.angle_gamma   90.00
#
_symmetry.space_group_name_H-M   'P 1'
#
loop_
_entity.id
_entity.type
_entity.pdbx_description
1 polymer ?
#
loop_
_entity_poly.entity_id
_entity_poly.type
_entity_poly.pdbx_seq_one_letter_code
_entity_poly.pdbx_strand_id
1 'polypeptide(L)'
;AFSAMLQAHPDIKVLYASNDMMAAGALLAAKGAGKDVKIIGTDGLPGPAGGIEAVAKGDWAATFTYPTGAKEAIEMSKKILLDCATSVDATVTVDTTAITPENAKQLAGK
;
A
#
# COMPACT_ATOMS: atom_id res chain seq x y z
N ALA A 1 8.07 16.04 -7.21
CA ALA A 1 6.65 16.07 -7.62
C ALA A 1 5.76 16.69 -6.54
N PHE A 2 5.58 16.07 -5.36
CA PHE A 2 4.60 16.57 -4.36
C PHE A 2 4.95 17.95 -3.78
N SER A 3 6.23 18.28 -3.59
CA SER A 3 6.65 19.62 -3.16
C SER A 3 6.16 20.72 -4.11
N ALA A 4 6.22 20.50 -5.41
CA ALA A 4 5.70 21.46 -6.40
C ALA A 4 4.16 21.56 -6.34
N MET A 5 3.47 20.44 -6.09
CA MET A 5 2.01 20.46 -5.90
C MET A 5 1.61 21.28 -4.66
N LEU A 6 2.34 21.12 -3.54
CA LEU A 6 2.09 21.89 -2.33
C LEU A 6 2.37 23.39 -2.49
N GLN A 7 3.32 23.77 -3.38
CA GLN A 7 3.56 25.18 -3.72
C GLN A 7 2.43 25.77 -4.55
N ALA A 8 1.94 24.99 -5.54
CA ALA A 8 0.84 25.43 -6.40
C ALA A 8 -0.52 25.40 -5.69
N HIS A 9 -0.70 24.44 -4.78
CA HIS A 9 -1.95 24.17 -4.06
C HIS A 9 -1.68 24.03 -2.57
N PRO A 10 -1.46 25.12 -1.82
CA PRO A 10 -1.09 25.09 -0.41
C PRO A 10 -2.22 24.62 0.53
N ASP A 11 -3.42 24.44 0.03
CA ASP A 11 -4.64 24.01 0.71
C ASP A 11 -4.88 22.48 0.63
N ILE A 12 -4.00 21.71 0.00
CA ILE A 12 -4.09 20.24 -0.04
C ILE A 12 -4.15 19.69 1.39
N LYS A 13 -5.18 18.90 1.67
CA LYS A 13 -5.40 18.23 2.98
C LYS A 13 -5.23 16.73 2.93
N VAL A 14 -5.40 16.11 1.75
CA VAL A 14 -5.34 14.68 1.56
C VAL A 14 -4.51 14.36 0.33
N LEU A 15 -3.67 13.34 0.43
CA LEU A 15 -2.92 12.77 -0.67
C LEU A 15 -3.16 11.26 -0.72
N TYR A 16 -3.53 10.76 -1.88
CA TYR A 16 -3.43 9.35 -2.22
C TYR A 16 -2.17 9.09 -3.04
N ALA A 17 -1.36 8.15 -2.61
CA ALA A 17 -0.16 7.71 -3.32
C ALA A 17 -0.34 6.29 -3.87
N SER A 18 0.06 6.09 -5.11
CA SER A 18 -0.11 4.81 -5.81
C SER A 18 0.75 3.67 -5.24
N ASN A 19 1.73 3.99 -4.40
CA ASN A 19 2.49 3.02 -3.61
C ASN A 19 3.07 3.64 -2.33
N ASP A 20 3.51 2.77 -1.41
CA ASP A 20 4.04 3.18 -0.12
C ASP A 20 5.33 4.00 -0.23
N MET A 21 6.19 3.74 -1.21
CA MET A 21 7.42 4.50 -1.41
C MET A 21 7.13 5.95 -1.84
N MET A 22 6.13 6.13 -2.70
CA MET A 22 5.67 7.48 -3.07
C MET A 22 5.03 8.21 -1.90
N ALA A 23 4.25 7.48 -1.08
CA ALA A 23 3.66 8.01 0.15
C ALA A 23 4.74 8.49 1.14
N ALA A 24 5.82 7.71 1.32
CA ALA A 24 6.95 8.10 2.16
C ALA A 24 7.64 9.39 1.67
N GLY A 25 7.87 9.48 0.36
CA GLY A 25 8.42 10.70 -0.25
C GLY A 25 7.49 11.91 -0.09
N ALA A 26 6.18 11.70 -0.17
CA ALA A 26 5.19 12.75 0.03
C ALA A 26 5.14 13.22 1.49
N LEU A 27 5.26 12.31 2.46
CA LEU A 27 5.36 12.64 3.88
C LEU A 27 6.54 13.58 4.16
N LEU A 28 7.72 13.24 3.61
CA LEU A 28 8.90 14.09 3.75
C LEU A 28 8.68 15.49 3.18
N ALA A 29 8.04 15.59 2.01
CA ALA A 29 7.72 16.87 1.38
C ALA A 29 6.71 17.68 2.20
N ALA A 30 5.67 17.05 2.76
CA ALA A 30 4.68 17.68 3.62
C ALA A 30 5.34 18.21 4.92
N LYS A 31 6.13 17.37 5.60
CA LYS A 31 6.88 17.75 6.81
C LYS A 31 7.85 18.92 6.53
N GLY A 32 8.59 18.86 5.42
CA GLY A 32 9.51 19.93 5.01
C GLY A 32 8.81 21.26 4.69
N ALA A 33 7.55 21.20 4.24
CA ALA A 33 6.73 22.37 3.97
C ALA A 33 5.91 22.83 5.20
N GLY A 34 6.02 22.17 6.36
CA GLY A 34 5.25 22.46 7.55
C GLY A 34 3.73 22.24 7.36
N LYS A 35 3.34 21.30 6.49
CA LYS A 35 1.93 21.03 6.17
C LYS A 35 1.47 19.72 6.80
N ASP A 36 0.27 19.75 7.38
CA ASP A 36 -0.44 18.55 7.83
C ASP A 36 -1.32 18.06 6.69
N VAL A 37 -0.87 16.95 6.06
CA VAL A 37 -1.55 16.30 4.93
C VAL A 37 -1.83 14.85 5.32
N LYS A 38 -3.09 14.43 5.23
CA LYS A 38 -3.48 13.04 5.42
C LYS A 38 -3.01 12.20 4.23
N ILE A 39 -2.13 11.24 4.48
CA ILE A 39 -1.53 10.41 3.44
C ILE A 39 -2.16 9.03 3.45
N ILE A 40 -2.53 8.55 2.28
CA ILE A 40 -3.02 7.20 2.03
C ILE A 40 -2.05 6.55 1.04
N GLY A 41 -1.46 5.43 1.43
CA GLY A 41 -0.56 4.63 0.60
C GLY A 41 -1.24 3.45 -0.06
N THR A 42 -0.47 2.68 -0.80
CA THR A 42 -0.84 1.39 -1.38
C THR A 42 0.39 0.50 -1.36
N ASP A 43 0.23 -0.76 -1.19
CA ASP A 43 1.08 -1.94 -1.11
C ASP A 43 1.01 -2.60 0.27
N GLY A 44 0.83 -1.82 1.35
CA GLY A 44 0.84 -2.37 2.71
C GLY A 44 2.18 -3.04 3.03
N LEU A 45 3.29 -2.39 2.66
CA LEU A 45 4.62 -2.95 2.88
C LEU A 45 4.93 -3.06 4.37
N PRO A 46 5.50 -4.19 4.81
CA PRO A 46 6.03 -4.34 6.17
C PRO A 46 7.38 -3.63 6.33
N GLY A 47 7.83 -3.54 7.59
CA GLY A 47 9.15 -3.03 7.95
C GLY A 47 9.22 -1.51 8.15
N PRO A 48 10.37 -1.01 8.64
CA PRO A 48 10.50 0.35 9.19
C PRO A 48 10.16 1.49 8.23
N ALA A 49 10.28 1.27 6.92
CA ALA A 49 9.94 2.23 5.86
C ALA A 49 8.62 1.89 5.16
N GLY A 50 7.92 0.83 5.59
CA GLY A 50 6.69 0.37 4.97
C GLY A 50 5.44 1.10 5.47
N GLY A 51 4.36 0.97 4.70
CA GLY A 51 3.09 1.61 5.00
C GLY A 51 2.44 1.12 6.29
N ILE A 52 2.60 -0.17 6.65
CA ILE A 52 2.07 -0.73 7.91
C ILE A 52 2.65 0.03 9.10
N GLU A 53 3.96 0.19 9.16
CA GLU A 53 4.65 0.90 10.24
C GLU A 53 4.32 2.40 10.24
N ALA A 54 4.19 3.01 9.08
CA ALA A 54 3.85 4.43 8.96
C ALA A 54 2.42 4.71 9.49
N VAL A 55 1.46 3.82 9.20
CA VAL A 55 0.11 3.91 9.76
C VAL A 55 0.11 3.63 11.27
N ALA A 56 0.84 2.61 11.73
CA ALA A 56 0.94 2.28 13.15
C ALA A 56 1.54 3.42 13.99
N LYS A 57 2.45 4.21 13.42
CA LYS A 57 3.05 5.42 14.03
C LYS A 57 2.14 6.65 13.95
N GLY A 58 1.09 6.62 13.12
CA GLY A 58 0.21 7.77 12.87
C GLY A 58 0.76 8.76 11.84
N ASP A 59 1.82 8.41 11.12
CA ASP A 59 2.37 9.24 10.05
C ASP A 59 1.45 9.24 8.80
N TRP A 60 0.73 8.13 8.55
CA TRP A 60 -0.26 8.01 7.48
C TRP A 60 -1.64 7.66 8.03
N ALA A 61 -2.67 8.03 7.27
CA ALA A 61 -4.04 7.73 7.61
C ALA A 61 -4.39 6.26 7.33
N ALA A 62 -3.90 5.70 6.22
CA ALA A 62 -4.12 4.31 5.83
C ALA A 62 -3.12 3.87 4.76
N THR A 63 -3.01 2.56 4.56
CA THR A 63 -2.51 1.93 3.35
C THR A 63 -3.35 0.71 3.02
N PHE A 64 -3.17 0.11 1.84
CA PHE A 64 -3.90 -1.08 1.41
C PHE A 64 -2.91 -2.15 0.99
N THR A 65 -3.16 -3.40 1.36
CA THR A 65 -2.35 -4.50 0.83
C THR A 65 -2.55 -4.60 -0.68
N TYR A 66 -1.48 -4.96 -1.39
CA TYR A 66 -1.52 -5.24 -2.83
C TYR A 66 -0.91 -6.62 -3.09
N PRO A 67 -1.69 -7.70 -2.88
CA PRO A 67 -1.20 -9.05 -3.11
C PRO A 67 -0.90 -9.25 -4.60
N THR A 68 0.28 -9.80 -4.90
CA THR A 68 0.76 -9.97 -6.28
C THR A 68 0.12 -11.14 -7.03
N GLY A 69 -0.69 -11.95 -6.34
CA GLY A 69 -1.27 -13.18 -6.93
C GLY A 69 -0.26 -14.29 -7.21
N ALA A 70 0.97 -14.19 -6.67
CA ALA A 70 2.02 -15.16 -6.96
C ALA A 70 1.68 -16.57 -6.48
N LYS A 71 1.05 -16.71 -5.31
CA LYS A 71 0.59 -17.99 -4.77
C LYS A 71 -0.43 -18.64 -5.71
N GLU A 72 -1.45 -17.88 -6.07
CA GLU A 72 -2.54 -18.30 -6.95
C GLU A 72 -1.99 -18.69 -8.34
N ALA A 73 -1.04 -17.92 -8.87
CA ALA A 73 -0.38 -18.21 -10.14
C ALA A 73 0.40 -19.54 -10.10
N ILE A 74 1.13 -19.80 -9.00
CA ILE A 74 1.88 -21.06 -8.82
C ILE A 74 0.92 -22.23 -8.67
N GLU A 75 -0.15 -22.10 -7.88
CA GLU A 75 -1.16 -23.14 -7.70
C GLU A 75 -1.87 -23.47 -9.02
N MET A 76 -2.19 -22.46 -9.81
CA MET A 76 -2.79 -22.64 -11.13
C MET A 76 -1.80 -23.33 -12.12
N SER A 77 -0.55 -22.89 -12.12
CA SER A 77 0.49 -23.51 -12.94
C SER A 77 0.67 -25.00 -12.59
N LYS A 78 0.64 -25.34 -11.29
CA LYS A 78 0.67 -26.73 -10.85
C LYS A 78 -0.51 -27.53 -11.40
N LYS A 79 -1.73 -27.01 -11.28
CA LYS A 79 -2.93 -27.69 -11.84
C LYS A 79 -2.80 -27.98 -13.30
N ILE A 80 -2.30 -27.04 -14.11
CA ILE A 80 -2.14 -27.21 -15.56
C ILE A 80 -1.02 -28.18 -15.86
N LEU A 81 0.15 -28.00 -15.26
CA LEU A 81 1.38 -28.68 -15.69
C LEU A 81 1.58 -30.06 -15.04
N LEU A 82 1.13 -30.25 -13.81
CA LEU A 82 1.35 -31.48 -13.05
C LEU A 82 0.08 -32.30 -12.89
N ASP A 83 -1.05 -31.66 -12.64
CA ASP A 83 -2.31 -32.32 -12.38
C ASP A 83 -3.13 -32.50 -13.68
N CYS A 84 -2.56 -32.10 -14.84
CA CYS A 84 -3.15 -32.23 -16.18
C CYS A 84 -4.58 -31.69 -16.30
N ALA A 85 -4.90 -30.62 -15.58
CA ALA A 85 -6.19 -29.98 -15.65
C ALA A 85 -6.47 -29.48 -17.09
N THR A 86 -7.63 -29.82 -17.63
CA THR A 86 -8.04 -29.41 -18.98
C THR A 86 -8.60 -28.01 -19.05
N SER A 87 -8.95 -27.43 -17.89
CA SER A 87 -9.41 -26.05 -17.76
C SER A 87 -9.05 -25.49 -16.39
N VAL A 88 -8.83 -24.19 -16.33
CA VAL A 88 -8.64 -23.40 -15.10
C VAL A 88 -9.46 -22.12 -15.21
N ASP A 89 -9.70 -21.46 -14.09
CA ASP A 89 -10.40 -20.18 -14.07
C ASP A 89 -9.62 -19.14 -14.88
N ALA A 90 -10.30 -18.42 -15.75
CA ALA A 90 -9.71 -17.37 -16.58
C ALA A 90 -9.33 -16.14 -15.76
N THR A 91 -9.94 -15.97 -14.60
CA THR A 91 -9.72 -14.82 -13.70
C THR A 91 -9.71 -15.31 -12.25
N VAL A 92 -8.69 -14.91 -11.52
CA VAL A 92 -8.61 -15.11 -10.06
C VAL A 92 -8.53 -13.74 -9.40
N THR A 93 -9.48 -13.44 -8.54
CA THR A 93 -9.48 -12.20 -7.75
C THR A 93 -8.82 -12.48 -6.40
N VAL A 94 -7.87 -11.62 -6.04
CA VAL A 94 -7.22 -11.67 -4.73
C VAL A 94 -7.65 -10.45 -3.94
N ASP A 95 -8.14 -10.69 -2.72
CA ASP A 95 -8.68 -9.61 -1.87
C ASP A 95 -7.57 -8.70 -1.37
N THR A 96 -7.89 -7.41 -1.28
CA THR A 96 -7.07 -6.39 -0.62
C THR A 96 -7.63 -6.08 0.77
N THR A 97 -6.75 -5.73 1.69
CA THR A 97 -7.11 -5.34 3.06
C THR A 97 -6.70 -3.89 3.32
N ALA A 98 -7.63 -3.11 3.84
CA ALA A 98 -7.32 -1.78 4.35
C ALA A 98 -6.54 -1.89 5.66
N ILE A 99 -5.43 -1.19 5.74
CA ILE A 99 -4.61 -1.06 6.95
C ILE A 99 -4.84 0.34 7.50
N THR A 100 -5.47 0.38 8.66
CA THR A 100 -5.86 1.59 9.37
C THR A 100 -5.23 1.61 10.76
N PRO A 101 -5.28 2.71 11.51
CA PRO A 101 -4.72 2.77 12.86
C PRO A 101 -5.23 1.69 13.81
N GLU A 102 -6.46 1.16 13.56
CA GLU A 102 -7.08 0.13 14.40
C GLU A 102 -6.39 -1.22 14.26
N ASN A 103 -5.91 -1.59 13.06
CA ASN A 103 -5.31 -2.91 12.80
C ASN A 103 -3.80 -2.86 12.52
N ALA A 104 -3.24 -1.70 12.17
CA ALA A 104 -1.83 -1.55 11.82
C ALA A 104 -0.89 -2.02 12.95
N LYS A 105 -1.22 -1.72 14.21
CA LYS A 105 -0.39 -2.10 15.38
C LYS A 105 -0.26 -3.61 15.57
N GLN A 106 -1.27 -4.39 15.13
CA GLN A 106 -1.23 -5.85 15.20
C GLN A 106 -0.40 -6.46 14.07
N LEU A 107 -0.21 -5.73 12.99
CA LEU A 107 0.51 -6.14 11.79
C LEU A 107 1.96 -5.64 11.78
N ALA A 108 2.23 -4.53 12.46
CA ALA A 108 3.56 -3.97 12.62
C ALA A 108 4.48 -4.91 13.41
N GLY A 109 5.71 -5.09 12.95
CA GLY A 109 6.72 -5.92 13.63
C GLY A 109 6.61 -7.43 13.35
N LYS A 110 5.79 -7.85 12.38
CA LYS A 110 5.71 -9.25 11.93
C LYS A 110 6.61 -9.52 10.75
#